data_dd27dbdaed68a60d81ce4f96f5d54c00
#
_entry.id   dd27dbdaed68a60d81ce4f96f5d54c00
#
_cell.length_a   1.000
_cell.length_b   1.000
_cell.length_c   1.000
_cell.angle_alpha   90.00
_cell.angle_beta   90.00
_cell.angle_gamma   90.00
#
_symmetry.space_group_name_H-M   'P 1'
#
loop_
_entity.id
_entity.type
_entity.pdbx_description
1 polymer ?
#
loop_
_entity_poly.entity_id
_entity_poly.type
_entity_poly.pdbx_seq_one_letter_code
_entity_poly.pdbx_strand_id
1 'polypeptide(L)'
;MKNWFRRMGERLARMMYGRYGNDALNNCLLIVGMILLLLAYLPHMWICLFLSVALLTWSNVRCFSRNLGKRRKELMRYLSIRNRIKDFFTLRKLMWKDRKTHCYFKCKSCKAVLRVPKGKGEIDVTCRCCHTVTVKKT
;
A
#
# COMPACT_ATOMS: atom_id res chain seq x y z
N MET A 1 -20.31 35.38 -1.81
CA MET A 1 -19.26 34.38 -2.08
C MET A 1 -19.62 32.97 -1.61
N LYS A 2 -20.12 32.75 -0.40
CA LYS A 2 -20.54 31.40 0.10
C LYS A 2 -21.48 30.62 -0.83
N ASN A 3 -22.48 31.28 -1.42
CA ASN A 3 -23.48 30.62 -2.27
C ASN A 3 -22.93 30.18 -3.64
N TRP A 4 -21.90 30.86 -4.15
CA TRP A 4 -21.23 30.48 -5.40
C TRP A 4 -20.43 29.18 -5.22
N PHE A 5 -19.63 29.08 -4.16
CA PHE A 5 -18.89 27.87 -3.82
C PHE A 5 -19.80 26.66 -3.60
N ARG A 6 -20.95 26.86 -2.94
CA ARG A 6 -21.93 25.79 -2.73
C ARG A 6 -22.50 25.29 -4.07
N ARG A 7 -22.94 26.19 -4.94
CA ARG A 7 -23.45 25.84 -6.27
C ARG A 7 -22.38 25.14 -7.13
N MET A 8 -21.14 25.57 -7.05
CA MET A 8 -20.03 24.92 -7.72
C MET A 8 -19.81 23.48 -7.18
N GLY A 9 -19.83 23.31 -5.86
CA GLY A 9 -19.72 21.98 -5.23
C GLY A 9 -20.85 21.05 -5.65
N GLU A 10 -22.08 21.53 -5.69
CA GLU A 10 -23.25 20.75 -6.14
C GLU A 10 -23.17 20.36 -7.63
N ARG A 11 -22.64 21.23 -8.49
CA ARG A 11 -22.37 20.90 -9.91
C ARG A 11 -21.28 19.82 -10.04
N LEU A 12 -20.18 19.97 -9.32
CA LEU A 12 -19.11 18.97 -9.28
C LEU A 12 -19.61 17.60 -8.75
N ALA A 13 -20.39 17.61 -7.68
CA ALA A 13 -20.98 16.40 -7.11
C ALA A 13 -21.89 15.68 -8.14
N ARG A 14 -22.70 16.43 -8.87
CA ARG A 14 -23.54 15.88 -9.96
C ARG A 14 -22.71 15.32 -11.12
N MET A 15 -21.62 15.99 -11.50
CA MET A 15 -20.69 15.49 -12.53
C MET A 15 -19.96 14.21 -12.10
N MET A 16 -19.68 14.05 -10.81
CA MET A 16 -19.02 12.87 -10.25
C MET A 16 -19.96 11.70 -9.96
N TYR A 17 -21.27 11.94 -10.02
CA TYR A 17 -22.26 10.89 -9.80
C TYR A 17 -22.12 9.75 -10.83
N GLY A 18 -21.98 8.50 -10.36
CA GLY A 18 -21.74 7.32 -11.20
C GLY A 18 -20.33 7.18 -11.76
N ARG A 19 -19.36 8.03 -11.34
CA ARG A 19 -17.94 7.89 -11.68
C ARG A 19 -17.17 7.29 -10.52
N TYR A 20 -15.99 6.72 -10.82
CA TYR A 20 -15.17 6.00 -9.83
C TYR A 20 -14.68 6.91 -8.69
N GLY A 21 -14.34 8.15 -8.99
CA GLY A 21 -13.85 9.11 -8.02
C GLY A 21 -12.36 8.91 -7.66
N ASN A 22 -11.96 9.52 -6.54
CA ASN A 22 -10.59 9.46 -6.05
C ASN A 22 -10.40 8.28 -5.09
N ASP A 23 -9.39 7.46 -5.31
CA ASP A 23 -9.05 6.29 -4.50
C ASP A 23 -7.57 6.31 -4.05
N ALA A 24 -7.18 5.33 -3.20
CA ALA A 24 -5.82 5.23 -2.69
C ALA A 24 -4.75 5.07 -3.80
N LEU A 25 -5.09 4.37 -4.89
CA LEU A 25 -4.19 4.24 -6.04
C LEU A 25 -4.08 5.56 -6.80
N ASN A 26 -5.20 6.27 -6.97
CA ASN A 26 -5.21 7.58 -7.63
C ASN A 26 -4.39 8.61 -6.84
N ASN A 27 -4.55 8.64 -5.51
CA ASN A 27 -3.72 9.48 -4.64
C ASN A 27 -2.22 9.15 -4.78
N CYS A 28 -1.86 7.88 -4.85
CA CYS A 28 -0.48 7.46 -5.08
C CYS A 28 0.06 7.99 -6.41
N LEU A 29 -0.71 7.86 -7.50
CA LEU A 29 -0.34 8.38 -8.83
C LEU A 29 -0.18 9.90 -8.82
N LEU A 30 -1.08 10.63 -8.14
CA LEU A 30 -0.97 12.08 -7.99
C LEU A 30 0.29 12.49 -7.23
N ILE A 31 0.59 11.82 -6.10
CA ILE A 31 1.79 12.11 -5.31
C ILE A 31 3.06 11.84 -6.12
N VAL A 32 3.14 10.69 -6.80
CA VAL A 32 4.29 10.34 -7.64
C VAL A 32 4.44 11.34 -8.80
N GLY A 33 3.34 11.68 -9.48
CA GLY A 33 3.33 12.67 -10.55
C GLY A 33 3.79 14.05 -10.08
N MET A 34 3.38 14.47 -8.87
CA MET A 34 3.81 15.74 -8.27
C MET A 34 5.30 15.73 -7.93
N ILE A 35 5.81 14.63 -7.36
CA ILE A 35 7.25 14.48 -7.06
C ILE A 35 8.07 14.55 -8.35
N LEU A 36 7.65 13.85 -9.41
CA LEU A 36 8.33 13.90 -10.72
C LEU A 36 8.29 15.30 -11.34
N LEU A 37 7.19 16.03 -11.15
CA LEU A 37 7.08 17.41 -11.60
C LEU A 37 8.10 18.31 -10.88
N LEU A 38 8.26 18.13 -9.56
CA LEU A 38 9.28 18.85 -8.79
C LEU A 38 10.71 18.50 -9.23
N LEU A 39 10.97 17.20 -9.50
CA LEU A 39 12.28 16.75 -10.00
C LEU A 39 12.58 17.28 -11.40
N ALA A 40 11.56 17.56 -12.22
CA ALA A 40 11.72 18.12 -13.57
C ALA A 40 12.31 19.55 -13.57
N TYR A 41 12.29 20.25 -12.42
CA TYR A 41 12.98 21.54 -12.27
C TYR A 41 14.51 21.42 -12.25
N LEU A 42 15.05 20.21 -12.03
CA LEU A 42 16.49 19.99 -12.09
C LEU A 42 16.96 19.98 -13.55
N PRO A 43 18.13 20.55 -13.85
CA PRO A 43 18.70 20.55 -15.19
C PRO A 43 18.88 19.10 -15.69
N HIS A 44 18.65 18.86 -16.98
CA HIS A 44 18.74 17.57 -17.67
C HIS A 44 17.65 16.52 -17.33
N MET A 45 16.63 16.87 -16.54
CA MET A 45 15.56 15.93 -16.13
C MET A 45 14.26 16.08 -16.95
N TRP A 46 14.36 16.39 -18.24
CA TRP A 46 13.20 16.58 -19.13
C TRP A 46 12.28 15.37 -19.23
N ILE A 47 12.86 14.17 -19.12
CA ILE A 47 12.09 12.92 -19.11
C ILE A 47 11.09 12.88 -17.93
N CYS A 48 11.46 13.43 -16.77
CA CYS A 48 10.58 13.51 -15.61
C CYS A 48 9.36 14.40 -15.88
N LEU A 49 9.51 15.45 -16.68
CA LEU A 49 8.39 16.30 -17.08
C LEU A 49 7.35 15.53 -17.90
N PHE A 50 7.79 14.84 -18.96
CA PHE A 50 6.89 14.04 -19.79
C PHE A 50 6.21 12.94 -18.98
N LEU A 51 6.96 12.25 -18.12
CA LEU A 51 6.43 11.19 -17.27
C LEU A 51 5.42 11.72 -16.24
N SER A 52 5.68 12.90 -15.64
CA SER A 52 4.76 13.54 -14.70
C SER A 52 3.43 13.91 -15.38
N VAL A 53 3.48 14.53 -16.55
CA VAL A 53 2.29 14.89 -17.32
C VAL A 53 1.49 13.65 -17.70
N ALA A 54 2.15 12.58 -18.15
CA ALA A 54 1.49 11.31 -18.48
C ALA A 54 0.78 10.70 -17.27
N LEU A 55 1.44 10.66 -16.10
CA LEU A 55 0.85 10.12 -14.87
C LEU A 55 -0.33 10.97 -14.36
N LEU A 56 -0.20 12.29 -14.39
CA LEU A 56 -1.27 13.19 -13.97
C LEU A 56 -2.48 13.08 -14.90
N THR A 57 -2.26 13.01 -16.21
CA THR A 57 -3.33 12.80 -17.20
C THR A 57 -4.01 11.43 -16.98
N TRP A 58 -3.22 10.36 -16.79
CA TRP A 58 -3.75 9.04 -16.50
C TRP A 58 -4.59 9.01 -15.21
N SER A 59 -4.13 9.69 -14.15
CA SER A 59 -4.86 9.84 -12.89
C SER A 59 -6.22 10.51 -13.09
N ASN A 60 -6.27 11.59 -13.90
CA ASN A 60 -7.52 12.28 -14.22
C ASN A 60 -8.49 11.37 -15.02
N VAL A 61 -8.01 10.74 -16.10
CA VAL A 61 -8.81 9.79 -16.89
C VAL A 61 -9.37 8.67 -16.02
N ARG A 62 -8.57 8.18 -15.06
CA ARG A 62 -8.97 7.14 -14.11
C ARG A 62 -10.09 7.64 -13.17
N CYS A 63 -9.94 8.84 -12.60
CA CYS A 63 -10.91 9.46 -11.70
C CYS A 63 -12.29 9.64 -12.38
N PHE A 64 -12.30 10.05 -13.64
CA PHE A 64 -13.52 10.26 -14.42
C PHE A 64 -14.07 8.99 -15.11
N SER A 65 -13.42 7.85 -14.95
CA SER A 65 -13.84 6.59 -15.57
C SER A 65 -15.17 6.09 -14.99
N ARG A 66 -16.06 5.62 -15.87
CA ARG A 66 -17.34 4.97 -15.50
C ARG A 66 -17.19 3.45 -15.28
N ASN A 67 -16.05 2.86 -15.63
CA ASN A 67 -15.82 1.41 -15.49
C ASN A 67 -15.40 1.04 -14.07
N LEU A 68 -16.35 1.03 -13.15
CA LEU A 68 -16.13 0.79 -11.72
C LEU A 68 -15.51 -0.59 -11.43
N GLY A 69 -15.96 -1.62 -12.17
CA GLY A 69 -15.49 -3.00 -11.95
C GLY A 69 -14.00 -3.18 -12.23
N LYS A 70 -13.53 -2.65 -13.38
CA LYS A 70 -12.11 -2.69 -13.76
C LYS A 70 -11.24 -1.91 -12.75
N ARG A 71 -11.68 -0.72 -12.37
CA ARG A 71 -10.95 0.15 -11.43
C ARG A 71 -10.85 -0.44 -10.02
N ARG A 72 -11.91 -1.10 -9.54
CA ARG A 72 -11.87 -1.84 -8.26
C ARG A 72 -10.86 -2.99 -8.29
N LYS A 73 -10.79 -3.76 -9.38
CA LYS A 73 -9.79 -4.84 -9.52
C LYS A 73 -8.35 -4.29 -9.47
N GLU A 74 -8.09 -3.18 -10.15
CA GLU A 74 -6.78 -2.50 -10.12
C GLU A 74 -6.45 -2.01 -8.71
N LEU A 75 -7.40 -1.39 -8.00
CA LEU A 75 -7.24 -0.95 -6.61
C LEU A 75 -6.92 -2.12 -5.68
N MET A 76 -7.66 -3.23 -5.80
CA MET A 76 -7.43 -4.41 -4.95
C MET A 76 -6.03 -5.01 -5.17
N ARG A 77 -5.55 -5.06 -6.42
CA ARG A 77 -4.17 -5.48 -6.71
C ARG A 77 -3.15 -4.54 -6.06
N TYR A 78 -3.32 -3.24 -6.20
CA TYR A 78 -2.46 -2.25 -5.56
C TYR A 78 -2.45 -2.39 -4.04
N LEU A 79 -3.63 -2.51 -3.41
CA LEU A 79 -3.74 -2.67 -1.96
C LEU A 79 -3.08 -3.97 -1.46
N SER A 80 -3.20 -5.07 -2.21
CA SER A 80 -2.54 -6.33 -1.84
C SER A 80 -1.02 -6.20 -1.84
N ILE A 81 -0.46 -5.55 -2.86
CA ILE A 81 0.99 -5.30 -2.95
C ILE A 81 1.43 -4.35 -1.82
N ARG A 82 0.72 -3.23 -1.64
CA ARG A 82 1.01 -2.25 -0.59
C ARG A 82 0.97 -2.87 0.80
N ASN A 83 -0.06 -3.68 1.09
CA ASN A 83 -0.20 -4.33 2.38
C ASN A 83 0.92 -5.36 2.60
N ARG A 84 1.28 -6.15 1.57
CA ARG A 84 2.41 -7.09 1.65
C ARG A 84 3.73 -6.37 1.97
N ILE A 85 3.99 -5.24 1.34
CA ILE A 85 5.17 -4.41 1.62
C ILE A 85 5.11 -3.85 3.05
N LYS A 86 3.97 -3.31 3.45
CA LYS A 86 3.75 -2.77 4.80
C LYS A 86 3.96 -3.85 5.87
N ASP A 87 3.40 -5.03 5.67
CA ASP A 87 3.54 -6.16 6.59
C ASP A 87 5.00 -6.61 6.70
N PHE A 88 5.72 -6.65 5.57
CA PHE A 88 7.15 -6.95 5.57
C PHE A 88 7.94 -5.96 6.43
N PHE A 89 7.75 -4.66 6.24
CA PHE A 89 8.44 -3.63 7.03
C PHE A 89 8.02 -3.65 8.51
N THR A 90 6.74 -3.86 8.78
CA THR A 90 6.21 -3.95 10.14
C THR A 90 6.82 -5.17 10.86
N LEU A 91 6.86 -6.32 10.18
CA LEU A 91 7.50 -7.52 10.72
C LEU A 91 9.00 -7.30 11.00
N ARG A 92 9.72 -6.68 10.06
CA ARG A 92 11.14 -6.34 10.24
C ARG A 92 11.36 -5.43 11.45
N LYS A 93 10.52 -4.40 11.60
CA LYS A 93 10.57 -3.48 12.73
C LYS A 93 10.31 -4.19 14.06
N LEU A 94 9.31 -5.10 14.11
CA LEU A 94 9.03 -5.92 15.29
C LEU A 94 10.19 -6.86 15.62
N MET A 95 10.75 -7.55 14.62
CA MET A 95 11.91 -8.41 14.80
C MET A 95 13.11 -7.65 15.38
N TRP A 96 13.31 -6.41 14.94
CA TRP A 96 14.40 -5.57 15.43
C TRP A 96 14.15 -5.07 16.86
N LYS A 97 12.91 -4.68 17.18
CA LYS A 97 12.51 -4.25 18.52
C LYS A 97 12.64 -5.39 19.53
N ASP A 98 12.21 -6.58 19.17
CA ASP A 98 12.12 -7.74 20.05
C ASP A 98 13.39 -8.61 20.02
N ARG A 99 14.46 -8.20 19.31
CA ARG A 99 15.63 -9.06 19.07
C ARG A 99 16.35 -9.53 20.35
N LYS A 100 16.17 -8.82 21.46
CA LYS A 100 16.74 -9.20 22.77
C LYS A 100 15.91 -10.22 23.53
N THR A 101 14.58 -10.21 23.34
CA THR A 101 13.64 -10.99 24.13
C THR A 101 13.00 -12.14 23.36
N HIS A 102 12.89 -12.04 22.05
CA HIS A 102 12.19 -13.01 21.21
C HIS A 102 12.96 -13.37 19.95
N CYS A 103 12.75 -14.61 19.50
CA CYS A 103 13.18 -15.11 18.20
C CYS A 103 11.98 -15.26 17.26
N TYR A 104 12.22 -15.03 15.97
CA TYR A 104 11.22 -15.20 14.91
C TYR A 104 11.69 -16.28 13.94
N PHE A 105 10.83 -17.24 13.64
CA PHE A 105 11.09 -18.25 12.62
C PHE A 105 9.84 -18.58 11.82
N LYS A 106 10.07 -19.14 10.65
CA LYS A 106 8.98 -19.52 9.74
C LYS A 106 8.60 -20.98 9.95
N CYS A 107 7.32 -21.26 10.03
CA CYS A 107 6.81 -22.62 10.01
C CYS A 107 7.23 -23.32 8.71
N LYS A 108 7.65 -24.59 8.80
CA LYS A 108 8.07 -25.37 7.63
C LYS A 108 6.89 -25.71 6.70
N SER A 109 5.70 -25.94 7.26
CA SER A 109 4.50 -26.32 6.49
C SER A 109 3.80 -25.12 5.85
N CYS A 110 3.38 -24.13 6.64
CA CYS A 110 2.55 -23.02 6.15
C CYS A 110 3.30 -21.69 5.97
N LYS A 111 4.61 -21.64 6.26
CA LYS A 111 5.49 -20.47 6.19
C LYS A 111 5.07 -19.27 7.05
N ALA A 112 4.08 -19.45 7.95
CA ALA A 112 3.68 -18.45 8.92
C ALA A 112 4.85 -18.09 9.84
N VAL A 113 4.96 -16.80 10.20
CA VAL A 113 6.01 -16.34 11.11
C VAL A 113 5.56 -16.57 12.55
N LEU A 114 6.37 -17.30 13.31
CA LEU A 114 6.15 -17.62 14.70
C LEU A 114 7.09 -16.79 15.57
N ARG A 115 6.55 -16.22 16.65
CA ARG A 115 7.29 -15.44 17.66
C ARG A 115 7.44 -16.28 18.92
N VAL A 116 8.66 -16.45 19.38
CA VAL A 116 8.99 -17.32 20.51
C VAL A 116 9.99 -16.61 21.44
N PRO A 117 9.84 -16.74 22.77
CA PRO A 117 10.77 -16.14 23.71
C PRO A 117 12.15 -16.79 23.61
N LYS A 118 13.21 -15.99 23.82
CA LYS A 118 14.60 -16.43 23.91
C LYS A 118 14.93 -17.01 25.28
N GLY A 119 15.96 -17.88 25.33
CA GLY A 119 16.59 -18.32 26.57
C GLY A 119 15.82 -19.40 27.32
N LYS A 120 14.85 -20.09 26.68
CA LYS A 120 14.11 -21.19 27.29
C LYS A 120 14.60 -22.58 26.88
N GLY A 121 15.77 -22.67 26.17
CA GLY A 121 16.31 -23.95 25.72
C GLY A 121 15.51 -24.55 24.56
N GLU A 122 15.24 -25.84 24.59
CA GLU A 122 14.40 -26.52 23.60
C GLU A 122 12.94 -26.35 23.97
N ILE A 123 12.15 -25.88 23.03
CA ILE A 123 10.72 -25.63 23.18
C ILE A 123 9.92 -26.20 22.03
N ASP A 124 8.76 -26.74 22.35
CA ASP A 124 7.79 -27.15 21.34
C ASP A 124 6.90 -25.99 20.96
N VAL A 125 6.94 -25.65 19.70
CA VAL A 125 6.17 -24.54 19.14
C VAL A 125 5.08 -25.07 18.22
N THR A 126 3.83 -24.93 18.67
CA THR A 126 2.67 -25.27 17.86
C THR A 126 2.30 -24.10 16.96
N CYS A 127 2.23 -24.34 15.66
CA CYS A 127 1.80 -23.33 14.69
C CYS A 127 0.30 -23.04 14.82
N ARG A 128 -0.07 -21.77 14.97
CA ARG A 128 -1.49 -21.35 15.06
C ARG A 128 -2.26 -21.54 13.76
N CYS A 129 -1.57 -21.69 12.63
CA CYS A 129 -2.19 -21.73 11.31
C CYS A 129 -2.41 -23.19 10.81
N CYS A 130 -1.43 -24.07 11.00
CA CYS A 130 -1.47 -25.47 10.51
C CYS A 130 -1.36 -26.52 11.64
N HIS A 131 -1.32 -26.09 12.89
CA HIS A 131 -1.20 -26.92 14.10
C HIS A 131 0.02 -27.88 14.14
N THR A 132 0.95 -27.72 13.20
CA THR A 132 2.19 -28.52 13.20
C THR A 132 3.07 -28.10 14.37
N VAL A 133 3.50 -29.09 15.15
CA VAL A 133 4.46 -28.92 16.25
C VAL A 133 5.88 -28.99 15.70
N THR A 134 6.72 -28.02 16.10
CA THR A 134 8.13 -27.96 15.69
C THR A 134 8.99 -27.64 16.89
N VAL A 135 9.94 -28.52 17.20
CA VAL A 135 10.94 -28.27 18.25
C VAL A 135 11.95 -27.23 17.75
N LYS A 136 12.22 -26.22 18.58
CA LYS A 136 13.21 -25.19 18.32
C LYS A 136 14.01 -24.87 19.56
N LYS A 137 15.34 -24.76 19.37
CA LYS A 137 16.28 -24.29 20.39
C LYS A 137 16.38 -22.78 20.31
N THR A 138 16.17 -22.09 21.44
CA THR A 138 16.17 -20.62 21.55
C THR A 138 17.30 -20.11 22.43
#